data_c2fe1360e02a706caf13ab3034040876
#
_entry.id   c2fe1360e02a706caf13ab3034040876
#
_cell.length_a   1.000
_cell.length_b   1.000
_cell.length_c   1.000
_cell.angle_alpha   90.00
_cell.angle_beta   90.00
_cell.angle_gamma   90.00
#
_symmetry.space_group_name_H-M   'P 1'
#
loop_
_entity.id
_entity.type
_entity.pdbx_description
1 polymer ?
#
loop_
_entity_poly.entity_id
_entity_poly.type
_entity_poly.pdbx_seq_one_letter_code
_entity_poly.pdbx_strand_id
1 'polypeptide(L)'
;MPSRQIQDDPLSGRSSGVRVDDDQTLSRPTGSQVAPVGVTPTGGEVAYPSGMDEDTQRLHQLGYAQELRRGMGSFSNFAISFSIISILTGGITTYYLGMDAGGPLVITTGWFIVGAFVLCVGLGMAEICSAYPTAGGLYYWSAQLAPKNKAAWSWACGWFNLVGQVAVTASIDYGLATYVGFLITLYHANFHATAKWVLVFYAIILAAHGLLNTFRVKLVGMLADISVWWHLIGTLIIVVALFAIPSQHQSVSFLFHSENLTGWTGPFAGVYAFAIGLLLAQYTLTGYDASAHMTEETQGAAVEGPKGIVRAIYVSIIAGFVLNLAMTLALQGGSKEYAAVAINGPTAGGQVFVNAITGQGGKLLVIISMVAMFFCGMASVTANSRMIYAFSRDGAVPGHKLWHRLHPNTRSPVNAVWLAVVVAFLLGVPSLYQVGGYSVAFFAIVSIGTVGLYVAYAIPIYLRLRAGDSFRPGPWSLGRWSKPIGWIAVIWVVIITLLFFAPAFWPWNTAADFNWAGPAFVIVMAAVFIWWVVSAHKWFKGPKIEGDEAGLEEIEREYAAGIIPPED
;
A
#
# COMPACT_ATOMS: atom_id res chain seq x y z
N MET A 1 57.80 -36.07 32.56
CA MET A 1 59.16 -36.63 32.30
C MET A 1 59.02 -37.94 31.55
N PRO A 2 59.87 -38.29 30.58
CA PRO A 2 60.75 -37.48 29.74
C PRO A 2 60.36 -37.65 28.26
N SER A 3 60.61 -36.73 27.41
CA SER A 3 61.82 -36.18 26.78
C SER A 3 62.26 -36.85 25.48
N ARG A 4 62.50 -35.97 24.50
CA ARG A 4 63.56 -35.90 23.48
C ARG A 4 63.35 -36.63 22.16
N GLN A 5 63.74 -36.17 21.04
CA GLN A 5 64.52 -35.08 20.42
C GLN A 5 64.57 -35.41 18.91
N ILE A 6 64.39 -34.46 18.01
CA ILE A 6 65.36 -33.74 17.16
C ILE A 6 66.22 -34.65 16.27
N GLN A 7 66.21 -34.43 14.93
CA GLN A 7 67.30 -34.03 14.05
C GLN A 7 66.93 -34.23 12.57
N ASP A 8 66.83 -33.15 11.83
CA ASP A 8 67.79 -32.59 10.86
C ASP A 8 67.96 -33.31 9.51
N ASP A 9 67.75 -32.52 8.52
CA ASP A 9 68.13 -32.41 7.09
C ASP A 9 69.60 -32.83 6.83
N PRO A 10 70.12 -33.06 5.59
CA PRO A 10 69.94 -32.26 4.37
C PRO A 10 70.22 -32.95 3.00
N LEU A 11 69.83 -32.24 1.93
CA LEU A 11 70.51 -31.92 0.67
C LEU A 11 70.78 -32.98 -0.45
N SER A 12 70.53 -32.45 -1.66
CA SER A 12 71.16 -32.68 -2.99
C SER A 12 70.55 -33.85 -3.81
N GLY A 13 70.24 -33.74 -5.09
CA GLY A 13 70.62 -32.87 -6.15
C GLY A 13 70.50 -33.62 -7.50
N ARG A 14 70.15 -32.89 -8.55
CA ARG A 14 70.38 -33.16 -9.98
C ARG A 14 69.48 -34.11 -10.76
N SER A 15 68.66 -33.59 -11.62
CA SER A 15 68.76 -33.34 -13.10
C SER A 15 68.38 -34.50 -14.04
N SER A 16 67.62 -34.09 -15.03
CA SER A 16 67.55 -34.47 -16.43
C SER A 16 66.63 -35.60 -16.88
N GLY A 17 65.86 -35.29 -17.89
CA GLY A 17 65.31 -36.29 -18.82
C GLY A 17 63.94 -36.02 -19.33
N VAL A 18 63.83 -35.28 -20.43
CA VAL A 18 62.66 -35.10 -21.28
C VAL A 18 62.22 -36.45 -21.85
N ARG A 19 60.95 -36.79 -21.77
CA ARG A 19 60.21 -37.50 -22.81
C ARG A 19 58.77 -37.05 -22.86
N VAL A 20 58.39 -36.62 -24.03
CA VAL A 20 57.02 -36.35 -24.48
C VAL A 20 56.37 -37.69 -24.77
N ASP A 21 55.18 -37.95 -24.27
CA ASP A 21 54.20 -38.88 -24.85
C ASP A 21 52.80 -38.25 -24.73
N ASP A 22 52.21 -38.07 -25.90
CA ASP A 22 50.82 -37.67 -26.12
C ASP A 22 49.87 -38.77 -25.62
N ASP A 23 48.90 -38.39 -24.91
CA ASP A 23 47.49 -38.78 -24.94
C ASP A 23 46.83 -38.64 -23.56
N GLN A 24 46.28 -37.45 -23.27
CA GLN A 24 45.24 -37.34 -22.24
C GLN A 24 44.21 -36.32 -22.68
N THR A 25 43.03 -36.86 -22.98
CA THR A 25 41.77 -36.20 -23.15
C THR A 25 41.55 -35.06 -22.15
N LEU A 26 41.53 -33.82 -22.65
CA LEU A 26 41.17 -32.60 -21.94
C LEU A 26 39.74 -32.70 -21.45
N SER A 27 39.56 -33.06 -20.19
CA SER A 27 38.35 -32.74 -19.43
C SER A 27 38.24 -31.23 -19.29
N ARG A 28 37.27 -30.62 -19.97
CA ARG A 28 36.91 -29.21 -19.81
C ARG A 28 36.62 -28.93 -18.35
N PRO A 29 37.16 -27.91 -17.70
CA PRO A 29 36.69 -27.43 -16.43
C PRO A 29 35.30 -26.83 -16.64
N THR A 30 34.31 -27.42 -16.02
CA THR A 30 32.96 -26.91 -15.90
C THR A 30 32.99 -25.59 -15.12
N GLY A 31 32.50 -24.52 -15.76
CA GLY A 31 31.96 -23.35 -15.08
C GLY A 31 32.97 -22.46 -14.37
N SER A 32 33.65 -21.59 -15.07
CA SER A 32 34.00 -20.31 -14.50
C SER A 32 32.72 -19.54 -14.27
N GLN A 33 32.27 -19.43 -13.02
CA GLN A 33 31.26 -18.45 -12.66
C GLN A 33 31.87 -17.07 -12.98
N VAL A 34 31.43 -16.50 -14.10
CA VAL A 34 31.69 -15.08 -14.38
C VAL A 34 30.94 -14.32 -13.30
N ALA A 35 31.66 -13.57 -12.47
CA ALA A 35 31.04 -12.68 -11.49
C ALA A 35 30.00 -11.79 -12.20
N PRO A 36 28.81 -11.60 -11.64
CA PRO A 36 27.81 -10.76 -12.28
C PRO A 36 28.35 -9.34 -12.43
N VAL A 37 28.35 -8.83 -13.66
CA VAL A 37 28.77 -7.46 -13.97
C VAL A 37 27.56 -6.56 -13.86
N GLY A 38 27.55 -5.67 -12.89
CA GLY A 38 26.53 -4.64 -12.72
C GLY A 38 26.87 -3.38 -13.51
N VAL A 39 25.87 -2.57 -13.85
CA VAL A 39 26.07 -1.26 -14.48
C VAL A 39 25.57 -0.19 -13.50
N THR A 40 26.45 0.71 -13.11
CA THR A 40 26.10 1.84 -12.23
C THR A 40 25.12 2.81 -12.92
N PRO A 41 24.39 3.65 -12.17
CA PRO A 41 23.54 4.71 -12.74
C PRO A 41 24.31 5.66 -13.68
N THR A 42 25.63 5.72 -13.56
CA THR A 42 26.54 6.51 -14.41
C THR A 42 27.11 5.73 -15.60
N GLY A 43 26.71 4.45 -15.78
CA GLY A 43 27.11 3.63 -16.94
C GLY A 43 28.45 2.89 -16.80
N GLY A 44 29.07 2.87 -15.63
CA GLY A 44 30.26 2.07 -15.35
C GLY A 44 29.94 0.60 -15.05
N GLU A 45 30.82 -0.32 -15.51
CA GLU A 45 30.75 -1.73 -15.10
C GLU A 45 31.42 -1.91 -13.73
N VAL A 46 30.73 -2.56 -12.79
CA VAL A 46 31.25 -2.88 -11.45
C VAL A 46 31.23 -4.39 -11.25
N ALA A 47 32.35 -4.96 -10.83
CA ALA A 47 32.43 -6.34 -10.39
C ALA A 47 32.12 -6.42 -8.90
N TYR A 48 31.09 -7.17 -8.53
CA TYR A 48 30.69 -7.35 -7.13
C TYR A 48 31.49 -8.45 -6.43
N PRO A 49 31.71 -8.34 -5.10
CA PRO A 49 32.37 -9.38 -4.33
C PRO A 49 31.65 -10.73 -4.47
N SER A 50 32.41 -11.80 -4.60
CA SER A 50 31.88 -13.16 -4.64
C SER A 50 31.24 -13.48 -3.28
N GLY A 51 29.88 -13.56 -3.26
CA GLY A 51 29.11 -13.90 -2.07
C GLY A 51 28.00 -12.90 -1.69
N MET A 52 27.94 -11.73 -2.31
CA MET A 52 26.83 -10.79 -2.13
C MET A 52 25.57 -11.33 -2.81
N ASP A 53 24.41 -11.28 -2.12
CA ASP A 53 23.15 -11.72 -2.71
C ASP A 53 22.67 -10.76 -3.83
N GLU A 54 21.89 -11.29 -4.78
CA GLU A 54 21.44 -10.54 -5.97
C GLU A 54 20.57 -9.32 -5.62
N ASP A 55 19.79 -9.39 -4.54
CA ASP A 55 18.95 -8.29 -4.10
C ASP A 55 19.78 -7.12 -3.56
N THR A 56 20.81 -7.41 -2.77
CA THR A 56 21.74 -6.41 -2.24
C THR A 56 22.57 -5.78 -3.37
N GLN A 57 23.08 -6.61 -4.32
CA GLN A 57 23.75 -6.11 -5.51
C GLN A 57 22.84 -5.15 -6.30
N ARG A 58 21.56 -5.52 -6.47
CA ARG A 58 20.60 -4.67 -7.16
C ARG A 58 20.37 -3.36 -6.42
N LEU A 59 20.28 -3.38 -5.10
CA LEU A 59 20.08 -2.19 -4.28
C LEU A 59 21.29 -1.24 -4.37
N HIS A 60 22.54 -1.77 -4.32
CA HIS A 60 23.77 -1.00 -4.53
C HIS A 60 23.79 -0.34 -5.90
N GLN A 61 23.39 -1.05 -6.98
CA GLN A 61 23.25 -0.45 -8.31
C GLN A 61 22.28 0.73 -8.35
N LEU A 62 21.29 0.74 -7.45
CA LEU A 62 20.32 1.81 -7.31
C LEU A 62 20.78 2.94 -6.38
N GLY A 63 21.97 2.79 -5.75
CA GLY A 63 22.64 3.79 -4.93
C GLY A 63 22.33 3.74 -3.44
N TYR A 64 21.81 2.63 -2.93
CA TYR A 64 21.44 2.46 -1.52
C TYR A 64 22.10 1.25 -0.87
N ALA A 65 22.48 1.40 0.40
CA ALA A 65 22.90 0.29 1.26
C ALA A 65 21.69 -0.52 1.75
N GLN A 66 21.92 -1.79 2.12
CA GLN A 66 20.90 -2.65 2.73
C GLN A 66 20.73 -2.32 4.22
N GLU A 67 20.11 -1.18 4.52
CA GLU A 67 19.88 -0.74 5.90
C GLU A 67 18.74 -1.51 6.59
N LEU A 68 17.62 -1.69 5.88
CA LEU A 68 16.47 -2.44 6.39
C LEU A 68 16.76 -3.94 6.41
N ARG A 69 16.16 -4.64 7.37
CA ARG A 69 16.39 -6.07 7.53
C ARG A 69 15.59 -6.89 6.52
N ARG A 70 16.26 -7.54 5.57
CA ARG A 70 15.62 -8.42 4.60
C ARG A 70 15.16 -9.73 5.25
N GLY A 71 13.87 -9.80 5.59
CA GLY A 71 13.29 -10.91 6.34
C GLY A 71 11.94 -11.40 5.82
N MET A 72 11.40 -10.76 4.77
CA MET A 72 10.09 -11.08 4.20
C MET A 72 10.23 -12.01 2.99
N GLY A 73 9.40 -13.08 2.96
CA GLY A 73 9.24 -13.91 1.77
C GLY A 73 8.19 -13.35 0.81
N SER A 74 8.03 -14.02 -0.33
CA SER A 74 7.02 -13.70 -1.37
C SER A 74 5.60 -13.58 -0.82
N PHE A 75 5.21 -14.53 0.05
CA PHE A 75 3.87 -14.54 0.64
C PHE A 75 3.65 -13.34 1.55
N SER A 76 4.61 -13.01 2.42
CA SER A 76 4.49 -11.87 3.34
C SER A 76 4.48 -10.53 2.61
N ASN A 77 5.20 -10.38 1.49
CA ASN A 77 5.14 -9.19 0.66
C ASN A 77 3.73 -9.01 0.03
N PHE A 78 3.17 -10.09 -0.55
CA PHE A 78 1.77 -10.09 -1.00
C PHE A 78 0.80 -9.77 0.13
N ALA A 79 1.03 -10.36 1.32
CA ALA A 79 0.17 -10.25 2.49
C ALA A 79 -0.01 -8.81 2.97
N ILE A 80 1.04 -8.00 2.96
CA ILE A 80 0.96 -6.58 3.35
C ILE A 80 0.00 -5.83 2.44
N SER A 81 0.16 -5.91 1.12
CA SER A 81 -0.73 -5.23 0.16
C SER A 81 -2.17 -5.77 0.23
N PHE A 82 -2.36 -7.08 0.32
CA PHE A 82 -3.68 -7.68 0.43
C PHE A 82 -4.40 -7.26 1.72
N SER A 83 -3.64 -7.13 2.83
CA SER A 83 -4.19 -6.66 4.11
C SER A 83 -4.61 -5.20 4.09
N ILE A 84 -3.92 -4.33 3.32
CA ILE A 84 -4.30 -2.91 3.17
C ILE A 84 -5.51 -2.77 2.24
N ILE A 85 -5.55 -3.49 1.12
CA ILE A 85 -6.73 -3.53 0.23
C ILE A 85 -7.98 -3.96 1.01
N SER A 86 -7.86 -4.88 1.92
CA SER A 86 -8.88 -5.35 2.87
C SER A 86 -10.34 -5.16 2.46
N ILE A 87 -10.87 -6.14 1.74
CA ILE A 87 -12.28 -6.14 1.32
C ILE A 87 -13.25 -6.09 2.51
N LEU A 88 -12.85 -6.64 3.67
CA LEU A 88 -13.60 -6.58 4.93
C LEU A 88 -13.47 -5.23 5.64
N THR A 89 -12.62 -4.33 5.16
CA THR A 89 -12.52 -2.94 5.64
C THR A 89 -13.18 -2.00 4.66
N GLY A 90 -12.56 -1.77 3.51
CA GLY A 90 -13.02 -0.82 2.50
C GLY A 90 -14.42 -1.18 1.99
N GLY A 91 -14.64 -2.42 1.52
CA GLY A 91 -15.92 -2.87 1.00
C GLY A 91 -17.08 -2.73 1.99
N ILE A 92 -16.82 -2.88 3.29
CA ILE A 92 -17.85 -2.80 4.33
C ILE A 92 -18.06 -1.35 4.80
N THR A 93 -16.98 -0.60 5.07
CA THR A 93 -17.08 0.79 5.58
C THR A 93 -17.53 1.78 4.52
N THR A 94 -17.32 1.51 3.24
CA THR A 94 -17.78 2.35 2.13
C THR A 94 -18.98 1.78 1.38
N TYR A 95 -19.58 0.69 1.88
CA TYR A 95 -20.76 0.07 1.28
C TYR A 95 -21.91 1.06 1.08
N TYR A 96 -22.11 1.98 2.04
CA TYR A 96 -23.13 3.03 1.97
C TYR A 96 -22.94 3.94 0.76
N LEU A 97 -21.70 4.23 0.33
CA LEU A 97 -21.43 5.07 -0.85
C LEU A 97 -21.98 4.45 -2.14
N GLY A 98 -21.84 3.12 -2.26
CA GLY A 98 -22.45 2.40 -3.35
C GLY A 98 -23.97 2.35 -3.25
N MET A 99 -24.52 2.23 -2.03
CA MET A 99 -25.96 2.26 -1.77
C MET A 99 -26.55 3.63 -2.13
N ASP A 100 -25.94 4.73 -1.69
CA ASP A 100 -26.42 6.09 -1.94
C ASP A 100 -26.34 6.46 -3.43
N ALA A 101 -25.32 5.97 -4.11
CA ALA A 101 -24.95 6.41 -5.45
C ALA A 101 -24.78 5.21 -6.40
N GLY A 102 -25.83 4.90 -7.16
CA GLY A 102 -25.84 3.82 -8.14
C GLY A 102 -26.44 2.49 -7.66
N GLY A 103 -26.50 2.25 -6.36
CA GLY A 103 -27.17 1.10 -5.77
C GLY A 103 -26.51 -0.26 -6.04
N PRO A 104 -27.29 -1.36 -6.02
CA PRO A 104 -26.80 -2.70 -6.30
C PRO A 104 -25.99 -2.80 -7.58
N LEU A 105 -26.36 -2.07 -8.62
CA LEU A 105 -25.65 -2.05 -9.90
C LEU A 105 -24.19 -1.59 -9.77
N VAL A 106 -23.92 -0.52 -9.01
CA VAL A 106 -22.54 -0.04 -8.81
C VAL A 106 -21.76 -0.94 -7.86
N ILE A 107 -22.41 -1.47 -6.84
CA ILE A 107 -21.79 -2.38 -5.87
C ILE A 107 -21.29 -3.66 -6.56
N THR A 108 -21.98 -4.16 -7.58
CA THR A 108 -21.66 -5.39 -8.31
C THR A 108 -20.90 -5.10 -9.62
N THR A 109 -21.57 -4.48 -10.59
CA THR A 109 -20.97 -4.21 -11.91
C THR A 109 -19.86 -3.17 -11.84
N GLY A 110 -20.05 -2.10 -11.05
CA GLY A 110 -19.04 -1.07 -10.81
C GLY A 110 -17.76 -1.63 -10.20
N TRP A 111 -17.87 -2.66 -9.36
CA TRP A 111 -16.73 -3.36 -8.78
C TRP A 111 -15.78 -3.94 -9.84
N PHE A 112 -16.32 -4.62 -10.86
CA PHE A 112 -15.51 -5.15 -11.95
C PHE A 112 -14.93 -4.07 -12.84
N ILE A 113 -15.70 -3.01 -13.13
CA ILE A 113 -15.23 -1.89 -13.95
C ILE A 113 -14.00 -1.26 -13.28
N VAL A 114 -14.11 -0.90 -12.01
CA VAL A 114 -13.00 -0.34 -11.24
C VAL A 114 -11.87 -1.35 -11.14
N GLY A 115 -12.17 -2.62 -10.82
CA GLY A 115 -11.17 -3.67 -10.69
C GLY A 115 -10.29 -3.83 -11.94
N ALA A 116 -10.89 -3.78 -13.13
CA ALA A 116 -10.17 -3.86 -14.39
C ALA A 116 -9.20 -2.67 -14.59
N PHE A 117 -9.64 -1.46 -14.29
CA PHE A 117 -8.78 -0.27 -14.40
C PHE A 117 -7.70 -0.23 -13.32
N VAL A 118 -8.02 -0.60 -12.08
CA VAL A 118 -7.06 -0.74 -10.98
C VAL A 118 -6.00 -1.78 -11.31
N LEU A 119 -6.39 -2.89 -11.94
CA LEU A 119 -5.43 -3.90 -12.41
C LEU A 119 -4.48 -3.31 -13.46
N CYS A 120 -4.96 -2.47 -14.39
CA CYS A 120 -4.08 -1.78 -15.33
C CYS A 120 -3.07 -0.86 -14.61
N VAL A 121 -3.50 -0.14 -13.58
CA VAL A 121 -2.61 0.69 -12.75
C VAL A 121 -1.57 -0.18 -12.05
N GLY A 122 -2.01 -1.26 -11.38
CA GLY A 122 -1.13 -2.19 -10.67
C GLY A 122 -0.12 -2.88 -11.60
N LEU A 123 -0.52 -3.28 -12.81
CA LEU A 123 0.38 -3.85 -13.82
C LEU A 123 1.45 -2.86 -14.26
N GLY A 124 1.06 -1.59 -14.51
CA GLY A 124 2.02 -0.54 -14.84
C GLY A 124 3.03 -0.28 -13.72
N MET A 125 2.57 -0.26 -12.47
CA MET A 125 3.45 -0.13 -11.30
C MET A 125 4.35 -1.34 -11.10
N ALA A 126 3.84 -2.56 -11.31
CA ALA A 126 4.59 -3.79 -11.15
C ALA A 126 5.79 -3.85 -12.12
N GLU A 127 5.62 -3.39 -13.38
CA GLU A 127 6.73 -3.30 -14.33
C GLU A 127 7.84 -2.36 -13.85
N ILE A 128 7.47 -1.21 -13.27
CA ILE A 128 8.44 -0.24 -12.75
C ILE A 128 9.08 -0.76 -11.45
N CYS A 129 8.31 -1.38 -10.58
CA CYS A 129 8.79 -2.01 -9.33
C CYS A 129 9.87 -3.05 -9.61
N SER A 130 9.70 -3.87 -10.65
CA SER A 130 10.69 -4.85 -11.06
C SER A 130 12.02 -4.24 -11.50
N ALA A 131 11.96 -3.08 -12.15
CA ALA A 131 13.16 -2.35 -12.57
C ALA A 131 13.86 -1.64 -11.40
N TYR A 132 13.08 -1.15 -10.42
CA TYR A 132 13.59 -0.31 -9.33
C TYR A 132 12.99 -0.75 -7.98
N PRO A 133 13.41 -1.91 -7.42
CA PRO A 133 12.87 -2.44 -6.17
C PRO A 133 13.48 -1.75 -4.93
N THR A 134 13.03 -0.53 -4.64
CA THR A 134 13.46 0.27 -3.48
C THR A 134 12.28 0.63 -2.58
N ALA A 135 12.50 0.80 -1.26
CA ALA A 135 11.48 1.23 -0.30
C ALA A 135 10.93 2.63 -0.62
N GLY A 136 11.71 3.45 -1.31
CA GLY A 136 11.26 4.72 -1.86
C GLY A 136 10.13 4.58 -2.89
N GLY A 137 10.06 3.45 -3.59
CA GLY A 137 8.99 3.12 -4.53
C GLY A 137 8.71 4.26 -5.50
N LEU A 138 7.48 4.73 -5.49
CA LEU A 138 6.90 5.68 -6.45
C LEU A 138 7.71 6.96 -6.68
N TYR A 139 8.18 7.62 -5.61
CA TYR A 139 8.94 8.87 -5.77
C TYR A 139 10.33 8.63 -6.33
N TYR A 140 10.97 7.51 -5.94
CA TYR A 140 12.24 7.07 -6.50
C TYR A 140 12.08 6.76 -7.99
N TRP A 141 11.06 5.98 -8.36
CA TRP A 141 10.76 5.66 -9.75
C TRP A 141 10.56 6.92 -10.59
N SER A 142 9.85 7.92 -10.03
CA SER A 142 9.58 9.19 -10.70
C SER A 142 10.87 9.96 -10.98
N ALA A 143 11.84 9.94 -10.06
CA ALA A 143 13.15 10.55 -10.29
C ALA A 143 13.94 9.82 -11.38
N GLN A 144 13.94 8.49 -11.37
CA GLN A 144 14.71 7.69 -12.34
C GLN A 144 14.15 7.80 -13.76
N LEU A 145 12.82 7.82 -13.89
CA LEU A 145 12.12 7.86 -15.17
C LEU A 145 11.99 9.26 -15.77
N ALA A 146 12.16 10.32 -14.97
CA ALA A 146 11.99 11.69 -15.44
C ALA A 146 13.16 12.11 -16.37
N PRO A 147 12.88 12.54 -17.62
CA PRO A 147 13.92 12.97 -18.55
C PRO A 147 14.56 14.32 -18.14
N LYS A 148 13.80 15.15 -17.43
CA LYS A 148 14.22 16.46 -16.89
C LYS A 148 13.52 16.72 -15.57
N ASN A 149 14.09 17.62 -14.76
CA ASN A 149 13.50 18.05 -13.48
C ASN A 149 13.22 16.88 -12.52
N LYS A 150 14.13 15.92 -12.42
CA LYS A 150 14.02 14.70 -11.61
C LYS A 150 13.56 14.99 -10.17
N ALA A 151 14.18 15.99 -9.53
CA ALA A 151 13.84 16.39 -8.18
C ALA A 151 12.37 16.89 -8.05
N ALA A 152 11.86 17.66 -9.02
CA ALA A 152 10.48 18.15 -8.99
C ALA A 152 9.45 17.02 -9.14
N TRP A 153 9.71 16.06 -10.05
CA TRP A 153 8.84 14.89 -10.21
C TRP A 153 8.86 13.99 -8.98
N SER A 154 10.05 13.76 -8.42
CA SER A 154 10.23 13.02 -7.16
C SER A 154 9.49 13.68 -6.00
N TRP A 155 9.66 15.02 -5.84
CA TRP A 155 8.97 15.81 -4.82
C TRP A 155 7.46 15.71 -4.94
N ALA A 156 6.92 15.98 -6.13
CA ALA A 156 5.49 15.91 -6.36
C ALA A 156 4.93 14.52 -6.05
N CYS A 157 5.52 13.47 -6.66
CA CYS A 157 5.08 12.08 -6.43
C CYS A 157 5.17 11.68 -4.96
N GLY A 158 6.28 12.01 -4.29
CA GLY A 158 6.49 11.67 -2.88
C GLY A 158 5.47 12.32 -1.95
N TRP A 159 5.15 13.59 -2.17
CA TRP A 159 4.13 14.28 -1.35
C TRP A 159 2.71 13.84 -1.64
N PHE A 160 2.35 13.53 -2.91
CA PHE A 160 1.07 12.89 -3.23
C PHE A 160 0.95 11.53 -2.53
N ASN A 161 1.99 10.72 -2.58
CA ASN A 161 2.02 9.41 -1.92
C ASN A 161 1.93 9.55 -0.40
N LEU A 162 2.73 10.41 0.23
CA LEU A 162 2.74 10.61 1.69
C LEU A 162 1.38 11.09 2.21
N VAL A 163 0.79 12.11 1.58
CA VAL A 163 -0.53 12.62 1.96
C VAL A 163 -1.60 11.54 1.78
N GLY A 164 -1.54 10.81 0.67
CA GLY A 164 -2.44 9.69 0.38
C GLY A 164 -2.32 8.57 1.43
N GLN A 165 -1.11 8.12 1.73
CA GLN A 165 -0.83 7.06 2.72
C GLN A 165 -1.33 7.42 4.12
N VAL A 166 -1.06 8.65 4.58
CA VAL A 166 -1.53 9.11 5.90
C VAL A 166 -3.05 9.17 5.94
N ALA A 167 -3.69 9.67 4.88
CA ALA A 167 -5.16 9.73 4.80
C ALA A 167 -5.80 8.33 4.75
N VAL A 168 -5.19 7.37 4.03
CA VAL A 168 -5.66 5.97 4.04
C VAL A 168 -5.52 5.37 5.43
N THR A 169 -4.38 5.53 6.11
CA THR A 169 -4.21 5.08 7.50
C THR A 169 -5.29 5.67 8.40
N ALA A 170 -5.52 6.99 8.29
CA ALA A 170 -6.54 7.68 9.08
C ALA A 170 -7.95 7.14 8.80
N SER A 171 -8.33 6.90 7.55
CA SER A 171 -9.66 6.42 7.18
C SER A 171 -9.93 4.99 7.64
N ILE A 172 -8.94 4.09 7.55
CA ILE A 172 -9.04 2.71 8.02
C ILE A 172 -9.29 2.69 9.54
N ASP A 173 -8.44 3.36 10.30
CA ASP A 173 -8.50 3.33 11.76
C ASP A 173 -9.70 4.10 12.32
N TYR A 174 -10.12 5.17 11.64
CA TYR A 174 -11.36 5.88 11.97
C TYR A 174 -12.60 5.01 11.68
N GLY A 175 -12.59 4.28 10.57
CA GLY A 175 -13.62 3.30 10.24
C GLY A 175 -13.73 2.22 11.31
N LEU A 176 -12.61 1.63 11.74
CA LEU A 176 -12.58 0.65 12.83
C LEU A 176 -13.09 1.26 14.15
N ALA A 177 -12.68 2.48 14.50
CA ALA A 177 -13.15 3.17 15.70
C ALA A 177 -14.68 3.37 15.69
N THR A 178 -15.24 3.68 14.53
CA THR A 178 -16.69 3.78 14.33
C THR A 178 -17.37 2.41 14.55
N TYR A 179 -16.76 1.33 14.06
CA TYR A 179 -17.26 -0.03 14.28
C TYR A 179 -17.15 -0.50 15.73
N VAL A 180 -16.13 -0.07 16.49
CA VAL A 180 -16.06 -0.30 17.95
C VAL A 180 -17.27 0.34 18.63
N GLY A 181 -17.56 1.60 18.31
CA GLY A 181 -18.74 2.29 18.83
C GLY A 181 -20.05 1.59 18.44
N PHE A 182 -20.17 1.18 17.19
CA PHE A 182 -21.32 0.44 16.67
C PHE A 182 -21.51 -0.89 17.42
N LEU A 183 -20.47 -1.68 17.60
CA LEU A 183 -20.54 -2.95 18.31
C LEU A 183 -20.98 -2.76 19.77
N ILE A 184 -20.46 -1.74 20.46
CA ILE A 184 -20.89 -1.43 21.84
C ILE A 184 -22.38 -1.08 21.86
N THR A 185 -22.88 -0.31 20.90
CA THR A 185 -24.31 0.03 20.79
C THR A 185 -25.19 -1.22 20.58
N LEU A 186 -24.69 -2.22 19.84
CA LEU A 186 -25.42 -3.49 19.64
C LEU A 186 -25.56 -4.35 20.91
N TYR A 187 -24.65 -4.17 21.89
CA TYR A 187 -24.72 -4.87 23.18
C TYR A 187 -25.35 -4.03 24.29
N HIS A 188 -25.23 -2.70 24.20
CA HIS A 188 -25.66 -1.75 25.21
C HIS A 188 -26.46 -0.62 24.55
N ALA A 189 -27.77 -0.80 24.45
CA ALA A 189 -28.69 0.13 23.77
C ALA A 189 -28.62 1.59 24.31
N ASN A 190 -28.22 1.77 25.56
CA ASN A 190 -28.06 3.09 26.19
C ASN A 190 -26.73 3.78 25.85
N PHE A 191 -25.82 3.09 25.17
CA PHE A 191 -24.55 3.67 24.73
C PHE A 191 -24.76 4.41 23.40
N HIS A 192 -24.35 5.67 23.35
CA HIS A 192 -24.35 6.46 22.13
C HIS A 192 -22.91 6.73 21.70
N ALA A 193 -22.53 6.19 20.54
CA ALA A 193 -21.20 6.38 19.94
C ALA A 193 -21.05 7.82 19.42
N THR A 194 -20.82 8.78 20.33
CA THR A 194 -20.57 10.17 19.94
C THR A 194 -19.22 10.33 19.25
N ALA A 195 -19.01 11.41 18.48
CA ALA A 195 -17.73 11.73 17.86
C ALA A 195 -16.55 11.72 18.85
N LYS A 196 -16.78 12.12 20.10
CA LYS A 196 -15.74 12.08 21.16
C LYS A 196 -15.31 10.64 21.48
N TRP A 197 -16.27 9.71 21.62
CA TRP A 197 -15.95 8.30 21.85
C TRP A 197 -15.26 7.67 20.66
N VAL A 198 -15.71 7.96 19.44
CA VAL A 198 -15.03 7.49 18.23
C VAL A 198 -13.59 7.98 18.18
N LEU A 199 -13.34 9.25 18.53
CA LEU A 199 -11.97 9.78 18.56
C LEU A 199 -11.09 9.12 19.64
N VAL A 200 -11.66 8.78 20.81
CA VAL A 200 -10.94 8.03 21.86
C VAL A 200 -10.58 6.62 21.36
N PHE A 201 -11.52 5.90 20.77
CA PHE A 201 -11.25 4.57 20.20
C PHE A 201 -10.20 4.66 19.07
N TYR A 202 -10.30 5.67 18.23
CA TYR A 202 -9.32 5.95 17.17
C TYR A 202 -7.91 6.17 17.71
N ALA A 203 -7.77 6.96 18.77
CA ALA A 203 -6.48 7.17 19.42
C ALA A 203 -5.88 5.87 19.98
N ILE A 204 -6.72 5.04 20.62
CA ILE A 204 -6.30 3.74 21.18
C ILE A 204 -5.85 2.79 20.07
N ILE A 205 -6.61 2.71 18.96
CA ILE A 205 -6.30 1.85 17.82
C ILE A 205 -4.97 2.26 17.18
N LEU A 206 -4.81 3.56 16.88
CA LEU A 206 -3.57 4.10 16.32
C LEU A 206 -2.37 3.86 17.24
N ALA A 207 -2.53 4.04 18.56
CA ALA A 207 -1.47 3.75 19.52
C ALA A 207 -1.10 2.25 19.52
N ALA A 208 -2.09 1.35 19.43
CA ALA A 208 -1.85 -0.10 19.32
C ALA A 208 -1.09 -0.44 18.03
N HIS A 209 -1.47 0.14 16.88
CA HIS A 209 -0.76 -0.05 15.62
C HIS A 209 0.67 0.51 15.67
N GLY A 210 0.87 1.67 16.30
CA GLY A 210 2.19 2.24 16.54
C GLY A 210 3.09 1.32 17.37
N LEU A 211 2.55 0.79 18.47
CA LEU A 211 3.25 -0.17 19.32
C LEU A 211 3.64 -1.43 18.55
N LEU A 212 2.70 -2.06 17.82
CA LEU A 212 2.97 -3.27 17.04
C LEU A 212 4.06 -3.05 15.98
N ASN A 213 4.06 -1.89 15.32
CA ASN A 213 5.05 -1.53 14.30
C ASN A 213 6.42 -1.10 14.87
N THR A 214 6.51 -0.86 16.18
CA THR A 214 7.78 -0.58 16.86
C THR A 214 8.63 -1.85 17.00
N PHE A 215 8.01 -3.04 17.00
CA PHE A 215 8.70 -4.30 17.13
C PHE A 215 9.38 -4.77 15.84
N ARG A 216 9.98 -5.97 15.87
CA ARG A 216 10.76 -6.50 14.74
C ARG A 216 9.90 -6.76 13.50
N VAL A 217 10.47 -6.53 12.33
CA VAL A 217 9.90 -6.81 11.01
C VAL A 217 9.30 -8.23 10.91
N LYS A 218 9.95 -9.23 11.54
CA LYS A 218 9.45 -10.61 11.56
C LYS A 218 8.06 -10.74 12.21
N LEU A 219 7.78 -9.98 13.30
CA LEU A 219 6.45 -9.96 13.93
C LEU A 219 5.42 -9.35 12.99
N VAL A 220 5.75 -8.23 12.35
CA VAL A 220 4.86 -7.56 11.38
C VAL A 220 4.55 -8.48 10.20
N GLY A 221 5.56 -9.15 9.64
CA GLY A 221 5.39 -10.14 8.58
C GLY A 221 4.49 -11.30 8.99
N MET A 222 4.70 -11.87 10.17
CA MET A 222 3.85 -12.95 10.70
C MET A 222 2.39 -12.49 10.89
N LEU A 223 2.18 -11.28 11.42
CA LEU A 223 0.83 -10.74 11.59
C LEU A 223 0.17 -10.43 10.25
N ALA A 224 0.94 -10.03 9.24
CA ALA A 224 0.44 -9.87 7.88
C ALA A 224 0.02 -11.21 7.26
N ASP A 225 0.80 -12.27 7.46
CA ASP A 225 0.46 -13.62 7.00
C ASP A 225 -0.82 -14.13 7.69
N ILE A 226 -0.97 -13.93 9.00
CA ILE A 226 -2.21 -14.23 9.74
C ILE A 226 -3.38 -13.43 9.19
N SER A 227 -3.17 -12.16 8.86
CA SER A 227 -4.18 -11.27 8.30
C SER A 227 -4.77 -11.82 7.00
N VAL A 228 -3.94 -12.37 6.08
CA VAL A 228 -4.45 -12.98 4.84
C VAL A 228 -5.43 -14.10 5.13
N TRP A 229 -5.03 -15.02 6.00
CA TRP A 229 -5.91 -16.15 6.36
C TRP A 229 -7.19 -15.66 7.05
N TRP A 230 -7.08 -14.66 7.93
CA TRP A 230 -8.25 -14.06 8.56
C TRP A 230 -9.21 -13.42 7.55
N HIS A 231 -8.68 -12.68 6.56
CA HIS A 231 -9.49 -12.09 5.50
C HIS A 231 -10.16 -13.15 4.63
N LEU A 232 -9.45 -14.18 4.19
CA LEU A 232 -9.99 -15.23 3.32
C LEU A 232 -11.03 -16.08 4.05
N ILE A 233 -10.69 -16.58 5.24
CA ILE A 233 -11.59 -17.42 6.05
C ILE A 233 -12.76 -16.58 6.57
N GLY A 234 -12.51 -15.37 7.06
CA GLY A 234 -13.54 -14.45 7.51
C GLY A 234 -14.52 -14.08 6.42
N THR A 235 -14.03 -13.77 5.21
CA THR A 235 -14.89 -13.54 4.04
C THR A 235 -15.72 -14.77 3.71
N LEU A 236 -15.11 -15.96 3.71
CA LEU A 236 -15.83 -17.21 3.44
C LEU A 236 -16.94 -17.44 4.48
N ILE A 237 -16.65 -17.24 5.77
CA ILE A 237 -17.65 -17.37 6.85
C ILE A 237 -18.79 -16.39 6.63
N ILE A 238 -18.49 -15.10 6.36
CA ILE A 238 -19.50 -14.08 6.12
C ILE A 238 -20.36 -14.44 4.92
N VAL A 239 -19.76 -14.80 3.79
CA VAL A 239 -20.45 -15.16 2.55
C VAL A 239 -21.37 -16.37 2.78
N VAL A 240 -20.84 -17.46 3.36
CA VAL A 240 -21.62 -18.66 3.64
C VAL A 240 -22.76 -18.36 4.61
N ALA A 241 -22.50 -17.59 5.67
CA ALA A 241 -23.54 -17.22 6.63
C ALA A 241 -24.66 -16.37 6.00
N LEU A 242 -24.30 -15.40 5.14
CA LEU A 242 -25.27 -14.55 4.45
C LEU A 242 -26.10 -15.30 3.40
N PHE A 243 -25.59 -16.38 2.81
CA PHE A 243 -26.36 -17.23 1.89
C PHE A 243 -27.17 -18.32 2.60
N ALA A 244 -26.70 -18.82 3.76
CA ALA A 244 -27.30 -20.00 4.38
C ALA A 244 -28.32 -19.69 5.49
N ILE A 245 -28.17 -18.56 6.22
CA ILE A 245 -28.95 -18.29 7.44
C ILE A 245 -30.19 -17.45 7.17
N PRO A 246 -30.17 -16.35 6.40
CA PRO A 246 -31.36 -15.56 6.13
C PRO A 246 -32.44 -16.36 5.42
N SER A 247 -33.68 -16.21 5.87
CA SER A 247 -34.82 -16.92 5.27
C SER A 247 -35.28 -16.36 3.91
N GLN A 248 -34.82 -15.13 3.58
CA GLN A 248 -35.17 -14.44 2.34
C GLN A 248 -33.93 -13.84 1.74
N HIS A 249 -33.84 -13.92 0.42
CA HIS A 249 -32.79 -13.27 -0.37
C HIS A 249 -33.43 -12.46 -1.50
N GLN A 250 -32.74 -11.42 -1.90
CA GLN A 250 -33.12 -10.66 -3.08
C GLN A 250 -32.93 -11.51 -4.35
N SER A 251 -33.74 -11.23 -5.38
CA SER A 251 -33.59 -11.88 -6.69
C SER A 251 -32.28 -11.45 -7.37
N VAL A 252 -31.77 -12.29 -8.26
CA VAL A 252 -30.58 -11.95 -9.07
C VAL A 252 -30.81 -10.67 -9.90
N SER A 253 -32.06 -10.41 -10.33
CA SER A 253 -32.39 -9.16 -11.04
C SER A 253 -32.19 -7.91 -10.19
N PHE A 254 -32.25 -8.01 -8.86
CA PHE A 254 -31.98 -6.90 -7.96
C PHE A 254 -30.54 -6.39 -8.06
N LEU A 255 -29.57 -7.23 -8.42
CA LEU A 255 -28.17 -6.83 -8.63
C LEU A 255 -27.99 -5.80 -9.74
N PHE A 256 -28.95 -5.71 -10.66
CA PHE A 256 -28.96 -4.74 -11.77
C PHE A 256 -29.86 -3.54 -11.49
N HIS A 257 -30.42 -3.47 -10.28
CA HIS A 257 -31.19 -2.30 -9.87
C HIS A 257 -30.28 -1.11 -9.60
N SER A 258 -30.62 0.03 -10.20
CA SER A 258 -29.92 1.29 -9.96
C SER A 258 -30.72 2.15 -8.99
N GLU A 259 -30.07 2.69 -7.97
CA GLU A 259 -30.66 3.61 -7.00
C GLU A 259 -29.89 4.92 -7.00
N ASN A 260 -30.54 6.02 -6.71
CA ASN A 260 -29.90 7.33 -6.64
C ASN A 260 -30.49 8.11 -5.45
N LEU A 261 -29.78 8.05 -4.31
CA LEU A 261 -30.10 8.79 -3.09
C LEU A 261 -29.27 10.08 -2.97
N THR A 262 -28.48 10.45 -4.00
CA THR A 262 -27.59 11.61 -3.98
C THR A 262 -28.31 12.94 -4.11
N GLY A 263 -29.59 12.94 -4.45
CA GLY A 263 -30.38 14.14 -4.70
C GLY A 263 -30.21 14.76 -6.10
N TRP A 264 -29.24 14.28 -6.91
CA TRP A 264 -29.08 14.73 -8.30
C TRP A 264 -30.28 14.35 -9.15
N THR A 265 -30.74 15.27 -9.99
CA THR A 265 -31.90 15.11 -10.88
C THR A 265 -31.50 15.46 -12.32
N GLY A 266 -32.33 15.04 -13.29
CA GLY A 266 -32.12 15.31 -14.70
C GLY A 266 -31.64 14.09 -15.48
N PRO A 267 -31.42 14.22 -16.81
CA PRO A 267 -31.24 13.08 -17.72
C PRO A 267 -29.93 12.29 -17.48
N PHE A 268 -28.92 12.91 -16.87
CA PHE A 268 -27.62 12.28 -16.58
C PHE A 268 -27.43 11.95 -15.10
N ALA A 269 -28.42 12.21 -14.24
CA ALA A 269 -28.31 12.02 -12.78
C ALA A 269 -27.93 10.58 -12.39
N GLY A 270 -28.55 9.58 -13.02
CA GLY A 270 -28.24 8.17 -12.74
C GLY A 270 -26.81 7.77 -13.15
N VAL A 271 -26.34 8.28 -14.30
CA VAL A 271 -24.95 8.02 -14.74
C VAL A 271 -23.95 8.70 -13.82
N TYR A 272 -24.24 9.93 -13.39
CA TYR A 272 -23.39 10.65 -12.47
C TYR A 272 -23.36 9.99 -11.08
N ALA A 273 -24.51 9.59 -10.55
CA ALA A 273 -24.60 8.86 -9.30
C ALA A 273 -23.81 7.55 -9.38
N PHE A 274 -24.00 6.76 -10.46
CA PHE A 274 -23.22 5.54 -10.68
C PHE A 274 -21.70 5.82 -10.66
N ALA A 275 -21.26 6.90 -11.33
CA ALA A 275 -19.85 7.27 -11.36
C ALA A 275 -19.32 7.62 -9.96
N ILE A 276 -20.06 8.40 -9.16
CA ILE A 276 -19.69 8.70 -7.76
C ILE A 276 -19.63 7.42 -6.91
N GLY A 277 -20.58 6.51 -7.08
CA GLY A 277 -20.61 5.23 -6.35
C GLY A 277 -19.40 4.31 -6.62
N LEU A 278 -18.66 4.53 -7.71
CA LEU A 278 -17.41 3.81 -7.99
C LEU A 278 -16.34 4.03 -6.90
N LEU A 279 -16.48 5.07 -6.04
CA LEU A 279 -15.56 5.31 -4.92
C LEU A 279 -15.50 4.11 -3.96
N LEU A 280 -16.61 3.38 -3.76
CA LEU A 280 -16.62 2.14 -2.96
C LEU A 280 -15.52 1.17 -3.42
N ALA A 281 -15.50 0.83 -4.70
CA ALA A 281 -14.53 -0.10 -5.25
C ALA A 281 -13.14 0.55 -5.38
N GLN A 282 -13.09 1.81 -5.77
CA GLN A 282 -11.83 2.54 -6.00
C GLN A 282 -11.04 2.73 -4.70
N TYR A 283 -11.72 3.06 -3.60
CA TYR A 283 -11.10 3.14 -2.27
C TYR A 283 -10.69 1.76 -1.77
N THR A 284 -11.58 0.78 -1.86
CA THR A 284 -11.31 -0.57 -1.34
C THR A 284 -10.11 -1.21 -2.04
N LEU A 285 -9.99 -1.05 -3.36
CA LEU A 285 -8.88 -1.60 -4.16
C LEU A 285 -7.66 -0.66 -4.19
N THR A 286 -7.33 0.01 -3.06
CA THR A 286 -6.20 0.93 -2.90
C THR A 286 -5.19 0.36 -1.90
N GLY A 287 -3.89 0.71 -2.00
CA GLY A 287 -2.85 0.32 -1.04
C GLY A 287 -1.97 -0.84 -1.48
N TYR A 288 -2.05 -1.27 -2.74
CA TYR A 288 -1.19 -2.32 -3.30
C TYR A 288 0.26 -1.87 -3.53
N ASP A 289 0.55 -0.57 -3.44
CA ASP A 289 1.89 0.00 -3.43
C ASP A 289 2.72 -0.40 -2.20
N ALA A 290 2.07 -0.89 -1.14
CA ALA A 290 2.76 -1.39 0.04
C ALA A 290 3.78 -2.50 -0.29
N SER A 291 3.48 -3.39 -1.25
CA SER A 291 4.44 -4.39 -1.75
C SER A 291 5.71 -3.74 -2.31
N ALA A 292 5.60 -2.57 -2.95
CA ALA A 292 6.76 -1.82 -3.44
C ALA A 292 7.56 -1.19 -2.30
N HIS A 293 6.89 -0.58 -1.30
CA HIS A 293 7.56 0.01 -0.13
C HIS A 293 8.26 -1.03 0.76
N MET A 294 7.91 -2.31 0.63
CA MET A 294 8.52 -3.42 1.37
C MET A 294 9.62 -4.15 0.58
N THR A 295 10.02 -3.70 -0.60
CA THR A 295 10.99 -4.39 -1.46
C THR A 295 12.37 -4.52 -0.84
N GLU A 296 12.86 -3.52 -0.10
CA GLU A 296 14.15 -3.61 0.61
C GLU A 296 14.12 -4.64 1.77
N GLU A 297 12.94 -4.99 2.26
CA GLU A 297 12.75 -6.03 3.29
C GLU A 297 12.38 -7.40 2.67
N THR A 298 12.18 -7.50 1.34
CA THR A 298 11.69 -8.69 0.63
C THR A 298 12.81 -9.41 -0.10
N GLN A 299 12.84 -10.75 0.01
CA GLN A 299 13.75 -11.61 -0.77
C GLN A 299 13.23 -11.78 -2.19
N GLY A 300 14.11 -11.74 -3.19
CA GLY A 300 13.75 -11.77 -4.60
C GLY A 300 12.95 -10.54 -5.04
N ALA A 301 13.24 -9.38 -4.48
CA ALA A 301 12.45 -8.16 -4.56
C ALA A 301 12.04 -7.74 -5.97
N ALA A 302 12.94 -7.88 -6.96
CA ALA A 302 12.68 -7.52 -8.36
C ALA A 302 11.60 -8.38 -9.04
N VAL A 303 11.25 -9.52 -8.46
CA VAL A 303 10.23 -10.46 -8.98
C VAL A 303 9.02 -10.53 -8.04
N GLU A 304 9.28 -10.63 -6.73
CA GLU A 304 8.19 -10.87 -5.77
C GLU A 304 7.44 -9.59 -5.40
N GLY A 305 8.08 -8.41 -5.39
CA GLY A 305 7.38 -7.13 -5.26
C GLY A 305 6.31 -6.91 -6.35
N PRO A 306 6.66 -6.99 -7.65
CA PRO A 306 5.68 -6.96 -8.75
C PRO A 306 4.54 -7.97 -8.61
N LYS A 307 4.87 -9.22 -8.27
CA LYS A 307 3.85 -10.27 -8.06
C LYS A 307 2.94 -9.95 -6.88
N GLY A 308 3.50 -9.38 -5.79
CA GLY A 308 2.75 -8.95 -4.61
C GLY A 308 1.68 -7.92 -4.99
N ILE A 309 2.06 -6.88 -5.74
CA ILE A 309 1.14 -5.86 -6.26
C ILE A 309 -0.01 -6.51 -7.05
N VAL A 310 0.32 -7.29 -8.07
CA VAL A 310 -0.68 -7.84 -9.01
C VAL A 310 -1.58 -8.87 -8.32
N ARG A 311 -1.00 -9.77 -7.50
CA ARG A 311 -1.76 -10.80 -6.77
C ARG A 311 -2.74 -10.18 -5.77
N ALA A 312 -2.30 -9.15 -5.03
CA ALA A 312 -3.18 -8.48 -4.08
C ALA A 312 -4.42 -7.89 -4.76
N ILE A 313 -4.26 -7.29 -5.93
CA ILE A 313 -5.38 -6.70 -6.68
C ILE A 313 -6.34 -7.78 -7.17
N TYR A 314 -5.89 -8.79 -7.93
CA TYR A 314 -6.82 -9.73 -8.54
C TYR A 314 -7.52 -10.64 -7.52
N VAL A 315 -6.83 -11.03 -6.44
CA VAL A 315 -7.47 -11.80 -5.36
C VAL A 315 -8.56 -10.96 -4.68
N SER A 316 -8.29 -9.68 -4.44
CA SER A 316 -9.28 -8.76 -3.85
C SER A 316 -10.45 -8.47 -4.79
N ILE A 317 -10.25 -8.40 -6.10
CA ILE A 317 -11.35 -8.26 -7.07
C ILE A 317 -12.32 -9.44 -6.95
N ILE A 318 -11.79 -10.67 -6.94
CA ILE A 318 -12.62 -11.88 -6.89
C ILE A 318 -13.32 -12.01 -5.54
N ALA A 319 -12.57 -11.95 -4.44
CA ALA A 319 -13.11 -12.14 -3.11
C ALA A 319 -14.07 -11.00 -2.69
N GLY A 320 -13.75 -9.75 -3.07
CA GLY A 320 -14.62 -8.60 -2.80
C GLY A 320 -15.91 -8.62 -3.62
N PHE A 321 -15.88 -9.10 -4.86
CA PHE A 321 -17.12 -9.30 -5.62
C PHE A 321 -18.05 -10.30 -4.94
N VAL A 322 -17.52 -11.45 -4.50
CA VAL A 322 -18.31 -12.48 -3.82
C VAL A 322 -18.90 -11.95 -2.51
N LEU A 323 -18.12 -11.16 -1.76
CA LEU A 323 -18.60 -10.50 -0.54
C LEU A 323 -19.75 -9.52 -0.85
N ASN A 324 -19.54 -8.61 -1.79
CA ASN A 324 -20.52 -7.61 -2.18
C ASN A 324 -21.81 -8.26 -2.72
N LEU A 325 -21.67 -9.34 -3.48
CA LEU A 325 -22.80 -10.15 -3.97
C LEU A 325 -23.61 -10.71 -2.80
N ALA A 326 -22.94 -11.35 -1.84
CA ALA A 326 -23.60 -11.93 -0.67
C ALA A 326 -24.32 -10.87 0.19
N MET A 327 -23.64 -9.73 0.44
CA MET A 327 -24.23 -8.62 1.19
C MET A 327 -25.47 -8.06 0.50
N THR A 328 -25.40 -7.84 -0.81
CA THR A 328 -26.49 -7.24 -1.59
C THR A 328 -27.71 -8.18 -1.69
N LEU A 329 -27.47 -9.48 -1.88
CA LEU A 329 -28.55 -10.46 -1.92
C LEU A 329 -29.18 -10.74 -0.54
N ALA A 330 -28.44 -10.49 0.54
CA ALA A 330 -28.92 -10.68 1.92
C ALA A 330 -29.75 -9.51 2.47
N LEU A 331 -29.96 -8.42 1.72
CA LEU A 331 -30.83 -7.32 2.13
C LEU A 331 -32.28 -7.83 2.34
N GLN A 332 -32.81 -7.68 3.53
CA GLN A 332 -34.09 -8.29 3.92
C GLN A 332 -35.30 -7.54 3.36
N GLY A 333 -35.28 -6.23 3.34
CA GLY A 333 -36.38 -5.35 2.90
C GLY A 333 -36.27 -4.82 1.47
N GLY A 334 -35.31 -5.27 0.68
CA GLY A 334 -35.03 -4.76 -0.68
C GLY A 334 -34.80 -3.25 -0.68
N SER A 335 -35.44 -2.53 -1.61
CA SER A 335 -35.28 -1.08 -1.75
C SER A 335 -35.74 -0.27 -0.52
N LYS A 336 -36.64 -0.78 0.29
CA LYS A 336 -37.11 -0.09 1.52
C LYS A 336 -36.06 -0.14 2.63
N GLU A 337 -35.48 -1.31 2.85
CA GLU A 337 -34.38 -1.44 3.82
C GLU A 337 -33.13 -0.69 3.34
N TYR A 338 -32.92 -0.67 2.05
CA TYR A 338 -31.78 -0.08 1.38
C TYR A 338 -31.53 1.36 1.84
N ALA A 339 -32.52 2.24 1.69
CA ALA A 339 -32.42 3.62 2.15
C ALA A 339 -32.23 3.75 3.67
N ALA A 340 -32.90 2.88 4.45
CA ALA A 340 -32.77 2.88 5.90
C ALA A 340 -31.38 2.43 6.37
N VAL A 341 -30.73 1.52 5.64
CA VAL A 341 -29.36 1.06 5.95
C VAL A 341 -28.33 2.09 5.50
N ALA A 342 -28.52 2.72 4.34
CA ALA A 342 -27.61 3.76 3.81
C ALA A 342 -27.39 4.92 4.80
N ILE A 343 -28.45 5.33 5.52
CA ILE A 343 -28.41 6.36 6.57
C ILE A 343 -27.37 6.05 7.67
N ASN A 344 -27.00 4.78 7.89
CA ASN A 344 -26.01 4.43 8.90
C ASN A 344 -24.56 4.79 8.49
N GLY A 345 -24.33 5.33 7.29
CA GLY A 345 -23.02 5.76 6.82
C GLY A 345 -21.98 4.63 6.89
N PRO A 346 -20.79 4.86 7.47
CA PRO A 346 -19.72 3.84 7.50
C PRO A 346 -20.10 2.50 8.15
N THR A 347 -21.14 2.45 8.98
CA THR A 347 -21.61 1.20 9.63
C THR A 347 -22.71 0.47 8.85
N ALA A 348 -23.11 1.00 7.69
CA ALA A 348 -24.14 0.41 6.83
C ALA A 348 -23.89 -1.07 6.51
N GLY A 349 -22.66 -1.43 6.12
CA GLY A 349 -22.30 -2.82 5.84
C GLY A 349 -22.47 -3.74 7.06
N GLY A 350 -22.09 -3.27 8.25
CA GLY A 350 -22.33 -3.98 9.52
C GLY A 350 -23.83 -4.10 9.86
N GLN A 351 -24.61 -3.08 9.54
CA GLN A 351 -26.06 -3.10 9.73
C GLN A 351 -26.74 -4.15 8.83
N VAL A 352 -26.27 -4.35 7.59
CA VAL A 352 -26.73 -5.45 6.74
C VAL A 352 -26.53 -6.81 7.43
N PHE A 353 -25.38 -7.04 8.07
CA PHE A 353 -25.14 -8.30 8.80
C PHE A 353 -26.13 -8.52 9.95
N VAL A 354 -26.37 -7.47 10.73
CA VAL A 354 -27.27 -7.55 11.90
C VAL A 354 -28.74 -7.71 11.49
N ASN A 355 -29.13 -7.09 10.37
CA ASN A 355 -30.50 -7.23 9.83
C ASN A 355 -30.69 -8.61 9.18
N ALA A 356 -29.70 -9.10 8.44
CA ALA A 356 -29.78 -10.39 7.76
C ALA A 356 -29.73 -11.57 8.74
N ILE A 357 -28.91 -11.46 9.80
CA ILE A 357 -28.72 -12.52 10.80
C ILE A 357 -28.94 -11.93 12.19
N THR A 358 -30.12 -12.19 12.74
CA THR A 358 -30.52 -11.66 14.06
C THR A 358 -29.72 -12.28 15.22
N GLY A 359 -29.66 -11.57 16.34
CA GLY A 359 -29.03 -12.05 17.56
C GLY A 359 -27.51 -12.01 17.52
N GLN A 360 -26.83 -13.04 18.02
CA GLN A 360 -25.38 -13.08 18.15
C GLN A 360 -24.66 -13.34 16.81
N GLY A 361 -25.33 -13.96 15.84
CA GLY A 361 -24.74 -14.29 14.54
C GLY A 361 -24.30 -13.05 13.76
N GLY A 362 -25.18 -12.05 13.59
CA GLY A 362 -24.85 -10.80 12.92
C GLY A 362 -23.73 -10.03 13.64
N LYS A 363 -23.74 -10.00 14.99
CA LYS A 363 -22.69 -9.38 15.79
C LYS A 363 -21.33 -10.07 15.60
N LEU A 364 -21.31 -11.39 15.44
CA LEU A 364 -20.09 -12.15 15.15
C LEU A 364 -19.50 -11.77 13.80
N LEU A 365 -20.33 -11.57 12.75
CA LEU A 365 -19.86 -11.12 11.45
C LEU A 365 -19.24 -9.70 11.54
N VAL A 366 -19.82 -8.82 12.34
CA VAL A 366 -19.25 -7.50 12.63
C VAL A 366 -17.86 -7.66 13.30
N ILE A 367 -17.71 -8.53 14.29
CA ILE A 367 -16.43 -8.79 14.99
C ILE A 367 -15.37 -9.33 14.01
N ILE A 368 -15.73 -10.28 13.13
CA ILE A 368 -14.84 -10.81 12.10
C ILE A 368 -14.28 -9.68 11.23
N SER A 369 -15.16 -8.76 10.80
CA SER A 369 -14.77 -7.59 10.01
C SER A 369 -13.89 -6.63 10.78
N MET A 370 -14.19 -6.37 12.06
CA MET A 370 -13.38 -5.48 12.91
C MET A 370 -11.94 -5.99 13.10
N VAL A 371 -11.75 -7.30 13.25
CA VAL A 371 -10.40 -7.89 13.34
C VAL A 371 -9.64 -7.73 12.01
N ALA A 372 -10.33 -7.88 10.88
CA ALA A 372 -9.75 -7.60 9.56
C ALA A 372 -9.36 -6.11 9.42
N MET A 373 -10.22 -5.18 9.87
CA MET A 373 -9.94 -3.74 9.90
C MET A 373 -8.70 -3.43 10.75
N PHE A 374 -8.54 -4.10 11.89
CA PHE A 374 -7.37 -3.94 12.74
C PHE A 374 -6.08 -4.35 12.02
N PHE A 375 -6.05 -5.49 11.36
CA PHE A 375 -4.90 -5.90 10.56
C PHE A 375 -4.63 -4.95 9.38
N CYS A 376 -5.69 -4.43 8.75
CA CYS A 376 -5.58 -3.46 7.67
C CYS A 376 -4.87 -2.18 8.14
N GLY A 377 -5.29 -1.59 9.25
CA GLY A 377 -4.67 -0.40 9.84
C GLY A 377 -3.22 -0.65 10.27
N MET A 378 -2.93 -1.81 10.88
CA MET A 378 -1.57 -2.20 11.22
C MET A 378 -0.67 -2.24 9.98
N ALA A 379 -1.11 -2.88 8.90
CA ALA A 379 -0.36 -2.96 7.64
C ALA A 379 -0.19 -1.58 6.97
N SER A 380 -1.21 -0.73 7.06
CA SER A 380 -1.17 0.65 6.55
C SER A 380 -0.11 1.49 7.28
N VAL A 381 -0.03 1.42 8.62
CA VAL A 381 1.03 2.07 9.41
C VAL A 381 2.40 1.53 9.02
N THR A 382 2.51 0.22 8.73
CA THR A 382 3.75 -0.39 8.25
C THR A 382 4.23 0.28 6.96
N ALA A 383 3.40 0.29 5.91
CA ALA A 383 3.75 0.86 4.60
C ALA A 383 4.05 2.37 4.70
N ASN A 384 3.20 3.10 5.43
CA ASN A 384 3.36 4.54 5.64
C ASN A 384 4.69 4.89 6.33
N SER A 385 5.07 4.14 7.35
CA SER A 385 6.35 4.36 8.05
C SER A 385 7.56 4.11 7.15
N ARG A 386 7.51 3.13 6.23
CA ARG A 386 8.59 2.89 5.25
C ARG A 386 8.67 4.00 4.21
N MET A 387 7.52 4.48 3.75
CA MET A 387 7.48 5.65 2.87
C MET A 387 8.06 6.89 3.54
N ILE A 388 7.67 7.19 4.80
CA ILE A 388 8.23 8.32 5.58
C ILE A 388 9.73 8.15 5.76
N TYR A 389 10.20 6.96 6.16
CA TYR A 389 11.62 6.64 6.32
C TYR A 389 12.40 6.91 5.04
N ALA A 390 12.01 6.29 3.92
CA ALA A 390 12.71 6.44 2.65
C ALA A 390 12.71 7.87 2.13
N PHE A 391 11.58 8.58 2.23
CA PHE A 391 11.46 9.97 1.79
C PHE A 391 12.22 10.94 2.71
N SER A 392 12.41 10.56 3.99
CA SER A 392 13.26 11.29 4.93
C SER A 392 14.74 11.01 4.70
N ARG A 393 15.14 9.77 4.33
CA ARG A 393 16.50 9.41 3.91
C ARG A 393 16.99 10.35 2.82
N ASP A 394 16.14 10.63 1.86
CA ASP A 394 16.45 11.57 0.77
C ASP A 394 16.28 13.06 1.17
N GLY A 395 15.89 13.33 2.39
CA GLY A 395 15.81 14.69 2.94
C GLY A 395 14.53 15.45 2.66
N ALA A 396 13.47 14.83 2.11
CA ALA A 396 12.27 15.51 1.65
C ALA A 396 11.27 15.91 2.76
N VAL A 397 11.34 15.28 3.93
CA VAL A 397 10.40 15.52 5.04
C VAL A 397 11.03 16.48 6.06
N PRO A 398 10.30 17.49 6.59
CA PRO A 398 10.82 18.34 7.66
C PRO A 398 11.28 17.53 8.87
N GLY A 399 12.49 17.81 9.37
CA GLY A 399 13.08 17.01 10.45
C GLY A 399 13.56 15.63 10.00
N HIS A 400 13.87 15.47 8.72
CA HIS A 400 14.26 14.23 8.08
C HIS A 400 15.28 13.39 8.87
N LYS A 401 16.29 14.04 9.49
CA LYS A 401 17.30 13.36 10.31
C LYS A 401 16.70 12.58 11.50
N LEU A 402 15.55 12.99 12.02
CA LEU A 402 14.85 12.27 13.09
C LEU A 402 14.06 11.07 12.53
N TRP A 403 13.38 11.25 11.41
CA TRP A 403 12.46 10.27 10.86
C TRP A 403 13.17 9.14 10.09
N HIS A 404 14.37 9.41 9.60
CA HIS A 404 15.21 8.42 8.93
C HIS A 404 15.92 7.46 9.91
N ARG A 405 15.99 7.76 11.20
CA ARG A 405 16.69 6.91 12.18
C ARG A 405 16.04 5.54 12.33
N LEU A 406 16.86 4.50 12.18
CA LEU A 406 16.48 3.13 12.48
C LEU A 406 16.82 2.75 13.93
N HIS A 407 16.02 1.90 14.53
CA HIS A 407 16.32 1.35 15.84
C HIS A 407 17.48 0.33 15.71
N PRO A 408 18.60 0.44 16.48
CA PRO A 408 19.83 -0.32 16.26
C PRO A 408 19.62 -1.83 16.17
N ASN A 409 18.83 -2.39 17.10
CA ASN A 409 18.64 -3.85 17.22
C ASN A 409 17.57 -4.41 16.28
N THR A 410 16.50 -3.65 16.04
CA THR A 410 15.35 -4.12 15.25
C THR A 410 15.40 -3.71 13.80
N ARG A 411 16.18 -2.67 13.48
CA ARG A 411 16.22 -1.98 12.18
C ARG A 411 14.84 -1.54 11.69
N SER A 412 13.97 -1.19 12.65
CA SER A 412 12.65 -0.64 12.38
C SER A 412 12.69 0.88 12.44
N PRO A 413 12.01 1.61 11.55
CA PRO A 413 11.97 3.08 11.55
C PRO A 413 10.96 3.61 12.58
N VAL A 414 11.25 3.41 13.87
CA VAL A 414 10.32 3.69 15.00
C VAL A 414 9.83 5.13 14.99
N ASN A 415 10.71 6.09 14.73
CA ASN A 415 10.32 7.50 14.70
C ASN A 415 9.33 7.80 13.56
N ALA A 416 9.53 7.21 12.38
CA ALA A 416 8.60 7.33 11.26
C ALA A 416 7.25 6.66 11.55
N VAL A 417 7.23 5.54 12.29
CA VAL A 417 5.99 4.89 12.76
C VAL A 417 5.16 5.86 13.60
N TRP A 418 5.79 6.49 14.60
CA TRP A 418 5.06 7.40 15.49
C TRP A 418 4.68 8.72 14.79
N LEU A 419 5.47 9.19 13.82
CA LEU A 419 5.06 10.30 12.98
C LEU A 419 3.80 9.97 12.18
N ALA A 420 3.76 8.78 11.54
CA ALA A 420 2.58 8.32 10.80
C ALA A 420 1.33 8.28 11.70
N VAL A 421 1.45 7.70 12.90
CA VAL A 421 0.38 7.59 13.90
C VAL A 421 -0.14 8.97 14.32
N VAL A 422 0.76 9.90 14.66
CA VAL A 422 0.38 11.25 15.14
C VAL A 422 -0.30 12.05 14.02
N VAL A 423 0.26 12.03 12.80
CA VAL A 423 -0.33 12.79 11.68
C VAL A 423 -1.67 12.18 11.26
N ALA A 424 -1.81 10.85 11.26
CA ALA A 424 -3.10 10.19 11.03
C ALA A 424 -4.13 10.60 12.10
N PHE A 425 -3.75 10.60 13.37
CA PHE A 425 -4.64 11.07 14.47
C PHE A 425 -5.13 12.49 14.23
N LEU A 426 -4.22 13.42 13.89
CA LEU A 426 -4.56 14.81 13.63
C LEU A 426 -5.56 14.97 12.47
N LEU A 427 -5.47 14.13 11.43
CA LEU A 427 -6.46 14.12 10.34
C LEU A 427 -7.84 13.68 10.79
N GLY A 428 -7.96 12.87 11.84
CA GLY A 428 -9.25 12.47 12.41
C GLY A 428 -9.90 13.53 13.31
N VAL A 429 -9.15 14.50 13.85
CA VAL A 429 -9.66 15.51 14.79
C VAL A 429 -10.83 16.35 14.22
N PRO A 430 -10.85 16.74 12.92
CA PRO A 430 -11.99 17.45 12.33
C PRO A 430 -13.32 16.70 12.44
N SER A 431 -13.31 15.38 12.65
CA SER A 431 -14.52 14.58 12.86
C SER A 431 -15.33 14.95 14.11
N LEU A 432 -14.76 15.71 15.03
CA LEU A 432 -15.49 16.30 16.16
C LEU A 432 -16.57 17.29 15.71
N TYR A 433 -16.41 17.89 14.51
CA TYR A 433 -17.40 18.77 13.92
C TYR A 433 -18.37 17.92 13.09
N GLN A 434 -19.50 17.58 13.70
CA GLN A 434 -20.59 16.88 13.00
C GLN A 434 -21.60 17.87 12.48
N VAL A 435 -22.03 17.71 11.24
CA VAL A 435 -23.11 18.46 10.62
C VAL A 435 -24.20 17.46 10.23
N GLY A 436 -25.41 17.65 10.75
CA GLY A 436 -26.52 16.75 10.48
C GLY A 436 -26.36 15.30 11.02
N GLY A 437 -25.44 15.08 11.98
CA GLY A 437 -25.17 13.75 12.54
C GLY A 437 -24.16 12.91 11.76
N TYR A 438 -23.64 13.43 10.63
CA TYR A 438 -22.63 12.74 9.81
C TYR A 438 -21.23 13.29 10.03
N SER A 439 -20.25 12.38 10.03
CA SER A 439 -18.85 12.78 9.97
C SER A 439 -18.46 13.05 8.52
N VAL A 440 -18.61 14.30 8.09
CA VAL A 440 -18.12 14.80 6.79
C VAL A 440 -16.62 14.50 6.61
N ALA A 441 -15.88 14.49 7.72
CA ALA A 441 -14.46 14.20 7.73
C ALA A 441 -14.13 12.81 7.19
N PHE A 442 -14.93 11.79 7.47
CA PHE A 442 -14.64 10.42 6.99
C PHE A 442 -14.64 10.34 5.46
N PHE A 443 -15.69 10.88 4.81
CA PHE A 443 -15.76 10.90 3.34
C PHE A 443 -14.60 11.70 2.73
N ALA A 444 -14.27 12.86 3.32
CA ALA A 444 -13.16 13.68 2.86
C ALA A 444 -11.82 12.94 2.98
N ILE A 445 -11.55 12.29 4.11
CA ILE A 445 -10.30 11.54 4.35
C ILE A 445 -10.19 10.34 3.37
N VAL A 446 -11.27 9.59 3.17
CA VAL A 446 -11.35 8.48 2.20
C VAL A 446 -11.01 8.96 0.79
N SER A 447 -11.61 10.07 0.36
CA SER A 447 -11.40 10.63 -0.98
C SER A 447 -9.99 11.21 -1.14
N ILE A 448 -9.47 11.92 -0.13
CA ILE A 448 -8.09 12.44 -0.12
C ILE A 448 -7.09 11.29 -0.23
N GLY A 449 -7.29 10.21 0.54
CA GLY A 449 -6.45 9.03 0.51
C GLY A 449 -6.43 8.39 -0.87
N THR A 450 -7.60 8.14 -1.44
CA THR A 450 -7.76 7.55 -2.77
C THR A 450 -7.11 8.40 -3.85
N VAL A 451 -7.45 9.68 -3.93
CA VAL A 451 -6.92 10.58 -4.97
C VAL A 451 -5.41 10.77 -4.81
N GLY A 452 -4.91 10.98 -3.58
CA GLY A 452 -3.49 11.16 -3.31
C GLY A 452 -2.66 9.98 -3.81
N LEU A 453 -3.08 8.75 -3.47
CA LEU A 453 -2.38 7.54 -3.89
C LEU A 453 -2.48 7.32 -5.40
N TYR A 454 -3.66 7.43 -6.01
CA TYR A 454 -3.78 7.20 -7.45
C TYR A 454 -3.01 8.21 -8.30
N VAL A 455 -2.96 9.49 -7.90
CA VAL A 455 -2.10 10.48 -8.56
C VAL A 455 -0.63 10.09 -8.42
N ALA A 456 -0.20 9.64 -7.23
CA ALA A 456 1.16 9.16 -7.02
C ALA A 456 1.48 7.92 -7.87
N TYR A 457 0.51 7.00 -8.09
CA TYR A 457 0.66 5.82 -8.95
C TYR A 457 0.78 6.21 -10.43
N ALA A 458 -0.01 7.19 -10.89
CA ALA A 458 -0.03 7.62 -12.28
C ALA A 458 1.25 8.35 -12.71
N ILE A 459 1.89 9.10 -11.82
CA ILE A 459 3.10 9.88 -12.13
C ILE A 459 4.23 9.00 -12.70
N PRO A 460 4.72 7.94 -12.00
CA PRO A 460 5.77 7.09 -12.54
C PRO A 460 5.32 6.31 -13.78
N ILE A 461 4.05 5.89 -13.87
CA ILE A 461 3.52 5.23 -15.08
C ILE A 461 3.58 6.20 -16.27
N TYR A 462 3.15 7.45 -16.12
CA TYR A 462 3.26 8.47 -17.15
C TYR A 462 4.71 8.72 -17.55
N LEU A 463 5.62 8.84 -16.59
CA LEU A 463 7.04 9.03 -16.85
C LEU A 463 7.67 7.82 -17.57
N ARG A 464 7.24 6.59 -17.23
CA ARG A 464 7.62 5.37 -17.95
C ARG A 464 7.18 5.41 -19.42
N LEU A 465 5.97 5.87 -19.69
CA LEU A 465 5.48 6.06 -21.06
C LEU A 465 6.32 7.10 -21.82
N ARG A 466 6.72 8.17 -21.16
CA ARG A 466 7.59 9.23 -21.72
C ARG A 466 9.03 8.77 -21.94
N ALA A 467 9.54 7.89 -21.09
CA ALA A 467 10.86 7.29 -21.23
C ALA A 467 10.98 6.40 -22.48
N GLY A 468 9.86 5.82 -22.93
CA GLY A 468 9.83 5.04 -24.17
C GLY A 468 10.83 3.89 -24.16
N ASP A 469 11.69 3.85 -25.16
CA ASP A 469 12.69 2.80 -25.37
C ASP A 469 13.96 2.96 -24.52
N SER A 470 14.12 4.10 -23.82
CA SER A 470 15.20 4.29 -22.85
C SER A 470 14.95 3.55 -21.51
N PHE A 471 13.73 3.14 -21.25
CA PHE A 471 13.43 2.32 -20.08
C PHE A 471 13.94 0.90 -20.24
N ARG A 472 14.69 0.45 -19.25
CA ARG A 472 15.15 -0.95 -19.16
C ARG A 472 14.28 -1.69 -18.16
N PRO A 473 13.43 -2.64 -18.61
CA PRO A 473 12.58 -3.40 -17.71
C PRO A 473 13.41 -4.32 -16.81
N GLY A 474 12.88 -4.62 -15.63
CA GLY A 474 13.41 -5.66 -14.77
C GLY A 474 13.02 -7.07 -15.26
N PRO A 475 13.29 -8.11 -14.44
CA PRO A 475 12.95 -9.50 -14.78
C PRO A 475 11.46 -9.75 -14.97
N TRP A 476 10.59 -8.91 -14.39
CA TRP A 476 9.15 -8.92 -14.62
C TRP A 476 8.75 -7.76 -15.55
N SER A 477 8.12 -8.04 -16.69
CA SER A 477 7.81 -7.03 -17.69
C SER A 477 6.49 -7.33 -18.42
N LEU A 478 5.77 -6.28 -18.81
CA LEU A 478 4.57 -6.34 -19.64
C LEU A 478 4.87 -6.49 -21.15
N GLY A 479 6.11 -6.33 -21.57
CA GLY A 479 6.52 -6.36 -22.96
C GLY A 479 5.71 -5.41 -23.84
N ARG A 480 5.09 -5.92 -24.91
CA ARG A 480 4.27 -5.13 -25.85
C ARG A 480 3.04 -4.46 -25.22
N TRP A 481 2.56 -4.97 -24.09
CA TRP A 481 1.38 -4.45 -23.41
C TRP A 481 1.67 -3.27 -22.50
N SER A 482 2.95 -2.95 -22.24
CA SER A 482 3.37 -1.87 -21.33
C SER A 482 2.77 -0.51 -21.74
N LYS A 483 2.86 -0.12 -23.03
CA LYS A 483 2.35 1.18 -23.52
C LYS A 483 0.81 1.25 -23.46
N PRO A 484 0.02 0.28 -24.00
CA PRO A 484 -1.45 0.34 -23.91
C PRO A 484 -1.96 0.36 -22.47
N ILE A 485 -1.48 -0.54 -21.63
CA ILE A 485 -1.89 -0.63 -20.21
C ILE A 485 -1.54 0.65 -19.47
N GLY A 486 -0.34 1.19 -19.68
CA GLY A 486 0.09 2.43 -19.04
C GLY A 486 -0.80 3.63 -19.42
N TRP A 487 -1.20 3.78 -20.70
CA TRP A 487 -2.10 4.86 -21.09
C TRP A 487 -3.51 4.69 -20.51
N ILE A 488 -4.06 3.46 -20.49
CA ILE A 488 -5.33 3.17 -19.83
C ILE A 488 -5.27 3.57 -18.36
N ALA A 489 -4.20 3.19 -17.66
CA ALA A 489 -3.99 3.52 -16.26
C ALA A 489 -3.98 5.03 -16.00
N VAL A 490 -3.19 5.79 -16.77
CA VAL A 490 -3.07 7.25 -16.59
C VAL A 490 -4.41 7.95 -16.88
N ILE A 491 -5.09 7.59 -17.98
CA ILE A 491 -6.39 8.19 -18.34
C ILE A 491 -7.42 7.89 -17.24
N TRP A 492 -7.47 6.65 -16.76
CA TRP A 492 -8.38 6.28 -15.66
C TRP A 492 -8.14 7.12 -14.41
N VAL A 493 -6.88 7.29 -13.99
CA VAL A 493 -6.56 8.08 -12.80
C VAL A 493 -6.97 9.55 -12.97
N VAL A 494 -6.80 10.14 -14.14
CA VAL A 494 -7.28 11.51 -14.41
C VAL A 494 -8.81 11.60 -14.26
N ILE A 495 -9.54 10.66 -14.85
CA ILE A 495 -11.01 10.63 -14.77
C ILE A 495 -11.47 10.50 -13.32
N ILE A 496 -10.92 9.54 -12.57
CA ILE A 496 -11.29 9.28 -11.17
C ILE A 496 -10.93 10.46 -10.26
N THR A 497 -9.79 11.10 -10.46
CA THR A 497 -9.38 12.29 -9.70
C THR A 497 -10.38 13.42 -9.84
N LEU A 498 -10.78 13.73 -11.08
CA LEU A 498 -11.77 14.76 -11.36
C LEU A 498 -13.15 14.41 -10.79
N LEU A 499 -13.54 13.14 -10.91
CA LEU A 499 -14.82 12.64 -10.42
C LEU A 499 -14.94 12.76 -8.89
N PHE A 500 -13.90 12.38 -8.12
CA PHE A 500 -13.97 12.38 -6.67
C PHE A 500 -13.80 13.76 -6.03
N PHE A 501 -13.37 14.76 -6.81
CA PHE A 501 -13.44 16.16 -6.40
C PHE A 501 -14.76 16.83 -6.79
N ALA A 502 -15.55 16.19 -7.64
CA ALA A 502 -16.86 16.69 -8.01
C ALA A 502 -17.87 16.50 -6.85
N PRO A 503 -18.97 17.27 -6.85
CA PRO A 503 -20.00 17.20 -5.81
C PRO A 503 -20.66 15.82 -5.75
N ALA A 504 -20.63 15.16 -4.58
CA ALA A 504 -21.26 13.87 -4.41
C ALA A 504 -22.79 13.99 -4.22
N PHE A 505 -23.24 15.03 -3.52
CA PHE A 505 -24.65 15.27 -3.17
C PHE A 505 -25.17 16.60 -3.73
N TRP A 506 -26.49 16.71 -3.96
CA TRP A 506 -27.15 17.90 -4.44
C TRP A 506 -28.59 18.00 -3.92
N PRO A 507 -29.15 19.17 -3.59
CA PRO A 507 -28.44 20.48 -3.51
C PRO A 507 -27.53 20.59 -2.28
N TRP A 508 -26.57 21.50 -2.32
CA TRP A 508 -25.70 21.80 -1.15
C TRP A 508 -26.43 22.76 -0.20
N ASN A 509 -27.30 22.23 0.59
CA ASN A 509 -28.07 23.02 1.56
C ASN A 509 -27.32 23.25 2.86
N THR A 510 -26.37 22.39 3.18
CA THR A 510 -25.58 22.44 4.38
C THR A 510 -24.10 22.19 4.10
N ALA A 511 -23.24 22.54 5.06
CA ALA A 511 -21.82 22.22 4.98
C ALA A 511 -21.55 20.69 4.94
N ALA A 512 -22.53 19.85 5.33
CA ALA A 512 -22.43 18.40 5.25
C ALA A 512 -22.54 17.89 3.82
N ASP A 513 -23.30 18.57 2.97
CA ASP A 513 -23.54 18.15 1.59
C ASP A 513 -22.37 18.53 0.67
N PHE A 514 -21.49 19.40 1.14
CA PHE A 514 -20.35 19.89 0.36
C PHE A 514 -19.21 18.88 0.36
N ASN A 515 -18.58 18.64 -0.82
CA ASN A 515 -17.42 17.77 -0.92
C ASN A 515 -16.13 18.48 -0.46
N TRP A 516 -15.80 18.34 0.81
CA TRP A 516 -14.60 18.92 1.41
C TRP A 516 -13.28 18.25 0.97
N ALA A 517 -13.34 17.09 0.31
CA ALA A 517 -12.14 16.40 -0.15
C ALA A 517 -11.31 17.26 -1.13
N GLY A 518 -11.95 17.88 -2.11
CA GLY A 518 -11.29 18.72 -3.09
C GLY A 518 -10.56 19.91 -2.46
N PRO A 519 -11.26 20.81 -1.75
CA PRO A 519 -10.61 21.95 -1.09
C PRO A 519 -9.52 21.56 -0.11
N ALA A 520 -9.75 20.56 0.76
CA ALA A 520 -8.75 20.12 1.73
C ALA A 520 -7.49 19.60 1.05
N PHE A 521 -7.64 18.77 0.02
CA PHE A 521 -6.53 18.25 -0.75
C PHE A 521 -5.75 19.35 -1.49
N VAL A 522 -6.47 20.26 -2.13
CA VAL A 522 -5.86 21.39 -2.85
C VAL A 522 -5.08 22.30 -1.88
N ILE A 523 -5.61 22.58 -0.69
CA ILE A 523 -4.91 23.39 0.32
C ILE A 523 -3.59 22.72 0.73
N VAL A 524 -3.62 21.43 1.07
CA VAL A 524 -2.42 20.69 1.47
C VAL A 524 -1.40 20.65 0.34
N MET A 525 -1.82 20.30 -0.87
CA MET A 525 -0.91 20.20 -2.01
C MET A 525 -0.40 21.57 -2.46
N ALA A 526 -1.22 22.62 -2.40
CA ALA A 526 -0.77 23.98 -2.68
C ALA A 526 0.31 24.43 -1.68
N ALA A 527 0.17 24.13 -0.39
CA ALA A 527 1.20 24.40 0.61
C ALA A 527 2.53 23.67 0.27
N VAL A 528 2.46 22.41 -0.14
CA VAL A 528 3.61 21.61 -0.58
C VAL A 528 4.29 22.20 -1.83
N PHE A 529 3.50 22.62 -2.83
CA PHE A 529 4.03 23.22 -4.05
C PHE A 529 4.58 24.63 -3.84
N ILE A 530 3.93 25.45 -2.98
CA ILE A 530 4.46 26.76 -2.58
C ILE A 530 5.81 26.54 -1.88
N TRP A 531 5.89 25.59 -0.96
CA TRP A 531 7.15 25.26 -0.29
C TRP A 531 8.23 24.82 -1.28
N TRP A 532 7.89 24.01 -2.30
CA TRP A 532 8.81 23.68 -3.38
C TRP A 532 9.35 24.94 -4.05
N VAL A 533 8.49 25.84 -4.50
CA VAL A 533 8.87 27.06 -5.24
C VAL A 533 9.69 28.03 -4.37
N VAL A 534 9.35 28.17 -3.10
CA VAL A 534 10.01 29.15 -2.21
C VAL A 534 11.37 28.63 -1.70
N SER A 535 11.44 27.35 -1.33
CA SER A 535 12.59 26.83 -0.59
C SER A 535 13.10 25.46 -1.06
N ALA A 536 12.22 24.45 -1.17
CA ALA A 536 12.64 23.07 -1.25
C ALA A 536 13.47 22.76 -2.52
N HIS A 537 13.20 23.38 -3.65
CA HIS A 537 13.98 23.22 -4.90
C HIS A 537 15.47 23.58 -4.76
N LYS A 538 15.84 24.36 -3.73
CA LYS A 538 17.23 24.77 -3.51
C LYS A 538 18.08 23.65 -2.89
N TRP A 539 17.47 22.85 -2.03
CA TRP A 539 18.17 21.82 -1.24
C TRP A 539 17.76 20.39 -1.61
N PHE A 540 16.50 20.12 -1.94
CA PHE A 540 16.07 18.79 -2.35
C PHE A 540 16.46 18.53 -3.81
N LYS A 541 17.31 17.53 -4.05
CA LYS A 541 17.82 17.15 -5.38
C LYS A 541 17.24 15.85 -5.93
N GLY A 542 16.33 15.23 -5.19
CA GLY A 542 15.80 13.89 -5.47
C GLY A 542 16.50 12.82 -4.63
N PRO A 543 16.30 11.54 -4.98
CA PRO A 543 16.97 10.43 -4.32
C PRO A 543 18.48 10.61 -4.25
N LYS A 544 19.06 10.39 -3.08
CA LYS A 544 20.49 10.51 -2.83
C LYS A 544 21.17 9.17 -3.09
N ILE A 545 22.38 9.20 -3.63
CA ILE A 545 23.29 8.06 -3.65
C ILE A 545 24.05 8.11 -2.32
N GLU A 546 24.00 7.05 -1.52
CA GLU A 546 24.56 6.99 -0.16
C GLU A 546 26.09 6.85 -0.15
N GLY A 547 26.71 6.56 -1.28
CA GLY A 547 28.16 6.45 -1.41
C GLY A 547 28.59 5.66 -2.63
N ASP A 548 29.89 5.39 -2.71
CA ASP A 548 30.45 4.36 -3.57
C ASP A 548 30.27 2.98 -2.90
N GLU A 549 30.64 1.91 -3.58
CA GLU A 549 30.41 0.55 -3.08
C GLU A 549 31.08 0.28 -1.72
N ALA A 550 32.27 0.83 -1.50
CA ALA A 550 32.97 0.71 -0.22
C ALA A 550 32.23 1.44 0.91
N GLY A 551 31.65 2.61 0.63
CA GLY A 551 30.83 3.36 1.58
C GLY A 551 29.52 2.63 1.91
N LEU A 552 28.85 2.03 0.92
CA LEU A 552 27.64 1.23 1.13
C LEU A 552 27.90 0.00 2.02
N GLU A 553 29.01 -0.72 1.77
CA GLU A 553 29.42 -1.86 2.61
C GLU A 553 29.81 -1.43 4.04
N GLU A 554 30.36 -0.23 4.22
CA GLU A 554 30.69 0.31 5.54
C GLU A 554 29.42 0.58 6.35
N ILE A 555 28.41 1.23 5.75
CA ILE A 555 27.08 1.45 6.34
C ILE A 555 26.47 0.12 6.78
N GLU A 556 26.50 -0.90 5.92
CA GLU A 556 25.96 -2.23 6.23
C GLU A 556 26.68 -2.91 7.39
N ARG A 557 28.02 -2.78 7.46
CA ARG A 557 28.83 -3.31 8.56
C ARG A 557 28.51 -2.62 9.89
N GLU A 558 28.34 -1.30 9.89
CA GLU A 558 27.97 -0.55 11.10
C GLU A 558 26.61 -0.96 11.60
N TYR A 559 25.60 -1.06 10.74
CA TYR A 559 24.30 -1.60 11.13
C TYR A 559 24.35 -3.06 11.59
N ALA A 560 25.22 -3.90 11.01
CA ALA A 560 25.41 -5.28 11.46
C ALA A 560 26.04 -5.34 12.85
N ALA A 561 26.92 -4.39 13.17
CA ALA A 561 27.52 -4.24 14.51
C ALA A 561 26.58 -3.59 15.53
N GLY A 562 25.38 -3.11 15.13
CA GLY A 562 24.44 -2.41 16.00
C GLY A 562 24.81 -0.93 16.20
N ILE A 563 25.65 -0.39 15.36
CA ILE A 563 26.04 1.02 15.33
C ILE A 563 25.10 1.75 14.36
N ILE A 564 24.63 2.94 14.73
CA ILE A 564 23.91 3.81 13.79
C ILE A 564 24.98 4.65 13.08
N PRO A 565 25.09 4.56 11.74
CA PRO A 565 26.04 5.37 11.00
C PRO A 565 25.86 6.89 11.29
N PRO A 566 26.95 7.67 11.37
CA PRO A 566 26.81 9.12 11.51
C PRO A 566 26.12 9.70 10.27
N GLU A 567 25.14 10.55 10.48
CA GLU A 567 24.49 11.31 9.41
C GLU A 567 25.37 12.51 9.03
N ASP A 568 25.89 12.54 7.82
CA ASP A 568 26.59 13.71 7.25
C ASP A 568 25.66 14.89 6.94
#